data_0b972f76c1078f93b7b8304933bd019a
#
_entry.id   0b972f76c1078f93b7b8304933bd019a
#
_cell.length_a   1.000
_cell.length_b   1.000
_cell.length_c   1.000
_cell.angle_alpha   90.00
_cell.angle_beta   90.00
_cell.angle_gamma   90.00
#
_symmetry.space_group_name_H-M   'P 1'
#
loop_
_entity.id
_entity.type
_entity.pdbx_description
1 polymer ?
#
loop_
_entity_poly.entity_id
_entity_poly.type
_entity_poly.pdbx_seq_one_letter_code
_entity_poly.pdbx_strand_id
1 'polypeptide(L)'
;NAGISQFGYFEESDLSVLDKIMELDFFSVVQFTKSILPHMVDKKSGQIVTNTSVAGLVGSRNRSFYSSAKFALHGFFDSIRSEIIHHNVHVTLIAPGRVATDVGKNALTASGEPYGRDDRGHQKGLTSIEAAKRILNAIKSKKREAVIAKWNDIAWLAVYIREFSPSLYFFLARRIVA
;
A
#
# COMPACT_ATOMS: atom_id res chain seq x y z
N ASN A 1 10.25 -1.17 1.00
CA ASN A 1 9.61 -2.15 0.11
C ASN A 1 9.25 -3.46 0.83
N ALA A 2 9.85 -3.75 1.96
CA ALA A 2 9.43 -4.85 2.81
C ALA A 2 7.98 -4.64 3.27
N GLY A 3 7.24 -5.71 3.47
CA GLY A 3 5.85 -5.63 3.92
C GLY A 3 5.22 -7.00 4.02
N ILE A 4 4.21 -7.11 4.86
CA ILE A 4 3.46 -8.34 5.07
C ILE A 4 1.96 -8.05 5.04
N SER A 5 1.18 -8.91 4.39
CA SER A 5 -0.27 -8.77 4.28
C SER A 5 -0.99 -9.57 5.38
N GLN A 6 -2.32 -9.45 5.43
CA GLN A 6 -3.19 -10.18 6.34
C GLN A 6 -4.34 -10.82 5.57
N PHE A 7 -4.75 -12.00 6.04
CA PHE A 7 -6.02 -12.64 5.71
C PHE A 7 -6.70 -13.11 7.02
N GLY A 8 -7.61 -12.32 7.56
CA GLY A 8 -8.38 -12.67 8.75
C GLY A 8 -9.46 -11.62 9.02
N TYR A 9 -10.61 -12.05 9.53
CA TYR A 9 -11.62 -11.10 10.01
C TYR A 9 -11.11 -10.40 11.29
N PHE A 10 -11.48 -9.14 11.44
CA PHE A 10 -11.05 -8.33 12.59
C PHE A 10 -11.43 -8.99 13.93
N GLU A 11 -12.65 -9.49 14.03
CA GLU A 11 -13.19 -10.13 15.23
C GLU A 11 -12.46 -11.41 15.65
N GLU A 12 -11.77 -12.08 14.70
CA GLU A 12 -11.01 -13.31 14.92
C GLU A 12 -9.51 -13.06 15.07
N SER A 13 -9.05 -11.84 14.75
CA SER A 13 -7.63 -11.55 14.62
C SER A 13 -7.00 -11.15 15.95
N ASP A 14 -5.88 -11.79 16.29
CA ASP A 14 -5.07 -11.43 17.44
C ASP A 14 -4.42 -10.04 17.24
N LEU A 15 -4.40 -9.23 18.29
CA LEU A 15 -3.74 -7.92 18.24
C LEU A 15 -2.24 -8.01 17.99
N SER A 16 -1.60 -9.11 18.34
CA SER A 16 -0.19 -9.38 18.01
C SER A 16 0.08 -9.38 16.50
N VAL A 17 -0.93 -9.69 15.69
CA VAL A 17 -0.85 -9.59 14.21
C VAL A 17 -0.84 -8.12 13.78
N LEU A 18 -1.62 -7.27 14.45
CA LEU A 18 -1.58 -5.81 14.22
C LEU A 18 -0.18 -5.27 14.53
N ASP A 19 0.39 -5.64 15.69
CA ASP A 19 1.72 -5.17 16.11
C ASP A 19 2.79 -5.54 15.07
N LYS A 20 2.81 -6.80 14.61
CA LYS A 20 3.75 -7.26 13.57
C LYS A 20 3.60 -6.49 12.26
N ILE A 21 2.36 -6.26 11.82
CA ILE A 21 2.08 -5.54 10.57
C ILE A 21 2.49 -4.07 10.71
N MET A 22 2.11 -3.41 11.81
CA MET A 22 2.46 -2.01 12.04
C MET A 22 3.97 -1.83 12.16
N GLU A 23 4.67 -2.72 12.86
CA GLU A 23 6.12 -2.66 13.00
C GLU A 23 6.81 -2.75 11.63
N LEU A 24 6.44 -3.73 10.81
CA LEU A 24 7.09 -3.95 9.53
C LEU A 24 6.64 -2.95 8.45
N ASP A 25 5.32 -2.72 8.33
CA ASP A 25 4.74 -2.02 7.18
C ASP A 25 4.67 -0.50 7.39
N PHE A 26 4.77 -0.02 8.65
CA PHE A 26 4.70 1.40 8.98
C PHE A 26 5.90 1.90 9.78
N PHE A 27 6.13 1.40 10.99
CA PHE A 27 7.17 1.94 11.86
C PHE A 27 8.58 1.79 11.28
N SER A 28 8.90 0.66 10.66
CA SER A 28 10.20 0.46 9.99
C SER A 28 10.42 1.50 8.88
N VAL A 29 9.37 1.83 8.11
CA VAL A 29 9.43 2.84 7.04
C VAL A 29 9.62 4.24 7.60
N VAL A 30 8.93 4.57 8.70
CA VAL A 30 9.10 5.86 9.42
C VAL A 30 10.52 6.00 9.95
N GLN A 31 11.05 4.97 10.63
CA GLN A 31 12.41 4.97 11.20
C GLN A 31 13.46 5.13 10.10
N PHE A 32 13.32 4.36 9.01
CA PHE A 32 14.22 4.47 7.87
C PHE A 32 14.17 5.87 7.24
N THR A 33 12.97 6.41 7.03
CA THR A 33 12.78 7.75 6.50
C THR A 33 13.41 8.80 7.41
N LYS A 34 13.23 8.69 8.72
CA LYS A 34 13.84 9.58 9.72
C LYS A 34 15.35 9.60 9.63
N SER A 35 15.95 8.45 9.34
CA SER A 35 17.42 8.30 9.24
C SER A 35 18.00 8.91 7.96
N ILE A 36 17.31 8.80 6.80
CA ILE A 36 17.87 9.24 5.52
C ILE A 36 17.46 10.66 5.12
N LEU A 37 16.30 11.13 5.57
CA LEU A 37 15.72 12.41 5.16
C LEU A 37 16.62 13.61 5.45
N PRO A 38 17.26 13.77 6.63
CA PRO A 38 18.14 14.89 6.91
C PRO A 38 19.26 15.03 5.87
N HIS A 39 19.87 13.92 5.46
CA HIS A 39 20.93 13.92 4.45
C HIS A 39 20.43 14.40 3.07
N MET A 40 19.20 14.01 2.68
CA MET A 40 18.59 14.47 1.42
C MET A 40 18.25 15.96 1.49
N VAL A 41 17.77 16.44 2.64
CA VAL A 41 17.44 17.84 2.90
C VAL A 41 18.69 18.70 2.81
N ASP A 42 19.76 18.31 3.48
CA ASP A 42 21.05 19.02 3.46
C ASP A 42 21.64 19.11 2.05
N LYS A 43 21.56 18.02 1.28
CA LYS A 43 22.00 17.98 -0.12
C LYS A 43 21.06 18.68 -1.08
N LYS A 44 19.86 19.06 -0.66
CA LYS A 44 18.78 19.60 -1.51
C LYS A 44 18.53 18.69 -2.75
N SER A 45 18.60 17.39 -2.55
CA SER A 45 18.45 16.39 -3.61
C SER A 45 18.11 15.04 -3.02
N GLY A 46 17.05 14.40 -3.54
CA GLY A 46 16.65 13.07 -3.13
C GLY A 46 15.31 12.67 -3.68
N GLN A 47 15.04 11.37 -3.64
CA GLN A 47 13.73 10.82 -3.94
C GLN A 47 13.45 9.65 -3.00
N ILE A 48 12.36 9.75 -2.25
CA ILE A 48 11.82 8.68 -1.43
C ILE A 48 10.70 7.99 -2.22
N VAL A 49 10.82 6.68 -2.38
CA VAL A 49 9.81 5.87 -3.04
C VAL A 49 9.29 4.85 -2.05
N THR A 50 8.01 4.93 -1.71
CA THR A 50 7.39 4.02 -0.75
C THR A 50 6.37 3.14 -1.45
N ASN A 51 6.52 1.84 -1.27
CA ASN A 51 5.58 0.85 -1.78
C ASN A 51 4.44 0.68 -0.75
N THR A 52 3.29 1.28 -1.07
CA THR A 52 2.05 1.16 -0.29
C THR A 52 1.18 0.03 -0.82
N SER A 53 -0.09 0.25 -1.04
CA SER A 53 -1.04 -0.67 -1.68
C SER A 53 -2.31 0.09 -2.04
N VAL A 54 -3.09 -0.42 -2.97
CA VAL A 54 -4.49 -0.01 -3.15
C VAL A 54 -5.28 -0.19 -1.84
N ALA A 55 -4.91 -1.16 -0.99
CA ALA A 55 -5.50 -1.30 0.35
C ALA A 55 -5.18 -0.13 1.31
N GLY A 56 -4.25 0.76 0.97
CA GLY A 56 -3.99 2.04 1.63
C GLY A 56 -4.79 3.21 1.08
N LEU A 57 -5.56 3.01 0.01
CA LEU A 57 -6.46 3.99 -0.59
C LEU A 57 -7.93 3.61 -0.38
N VAL A 58 -8.22 2.30 -0.38
CA VAL A 58 -9.55 1.74 -0.09
C VAL A 58 -9.39 0.56 0.86
N GLY A 59 -10.21 0.52 1.93
CA GLY A 59 -10.19 -0.59 2.88
C GLY A 59 -10.57 -1.90 2.20
N SER A 60 -9.84 -2.96 2.50
CA SER A 60 -10.06 -4.30 1.97
C SER A 60 -10.61 -5.24 3.04
N ARG A 61 -11.65 -6.01 2.69
CA ARG A 61 -12.19 -7.05 3.59
C ARG A 61 -11.10 -8.03 3.98
N ASN A 62 -11.11 -8.52 5.23
CA ASN A 62 -10.15 -9.46 5.83
C ASN A 62 -8.71 -8.93 5.92
N ARG A 63 -8.51 -7.62 5.78
CA ARG A 63 -7.19 -6.97 5.77
C ARG A 63 -7.19 -5.67 6.56
N SER A 64 -7.97 -5.59 7.64
CA SER A 64 -8.12 -4.35 8.42
C SER A 64 -6.79 -3.82 8.93
N PHE A 65 -5.94 -4.66 9.52
CA PHE A 65 -4.63 -4.26 10.04
C PHE A 65 -3.66 -3.83 8.93
N TYR A 66 -3.62 -4.63 7.85
CA TYR A 66 -2.82 -4.28 6.68
C TYR A 66 -3.27 -2.97 6.02
N SER A 67 -4.57 -2.81 5.82
CA SER A 67 -5.12 -1.56 5.29
C SER A 67 -4.77 -0.38 6.18
N SER A 68 -4.88 -0.51 7.50
CA SER A 68 -4.54 0.55 8.46
C SER A 68 -3.07 0.98 8.33
N ALA A 69 -2.13 0.04 8.27
CA ALA A 69 -0.72 0.34 8.10
C ALA A 69 -0.44 1.05 6.75
N LYS A 70 -1.08 0.59 5.67
CA LYS A 70 -0.89 1.21 4.34
C LYS A 70 -1.57 2.58 4.23
N PHE A 71 -2.72 2.83 4.87
CA PHE A 71 -3.31 4.17 5.01
C PHE A 71 -2.43 5.11 5.84
N ALA A 72 -1.83 4.61 6.93
CA ALA A 72 -0.92 5.39 7.76
C ALA A 72 0.28 5.93 6.95
N LEU A 73 0.81 5.14 5.99
CA LEU A 73 1.87 5.61 5.09
C LEU A 73 1.44 6.78 4.23
N HIS A 74 0.20 6.80 3.71
CA HIS A 74 -0.29 7.93 2.91
C HIS A 74 -0.34 9.20 3.75
N GLY A 75 -0.95 9.16 4.95
CA GLY A 75 -1.00 10.31 5.85
C GLY A 75 0.38 10.79 6.27
N PHE A 76 1.29 9.88 6.61
CA PHE A 76 2.66 10.20 6.99
C PHE A 76 3.42 10.91 5.86
N PHE A 77 3.41 10.35 4.65
CA PHE A 77 4.17 10.92 3.54
C PHE A 77 3.53 12.18 2.94
N ASP A 78 2.22 12.35 3.06
CA ASP A 78 1.57 13.61 2.68
C ASP A 78 2.02 14.75 3.60
N SER A 79 2.17 14.50 4.90
CA SER A 79 2.74 15.45 5.86
C SER A 79 4.21 15.75 5.55
N ILE A 80 5.04 14.71 5.42
CA ILE A 80 6.47 14.87 5.08
C ILE A 80 6.64 15.67 3.77
N ARG A 81 5.84 15.41 2.77
CA ARG A 81 5.90 16.13 1.48
C ARG A 81 5.69 17.63 1.64
N SER A 82 4.79 18.05 2.52
CA SER A 82 4.56 19.48 2.81
C SER A 82 5.70 20.10 3.60
N GLU A 83 6.32 19.36 4.53
CA GLU A 83 7.46 19.82 5.33
C GLU A 83 8.72 20.05 4.49
N ILE A 84 8.95 19.23 3.47
CA ILE A 84 10.19 19.24 2.67
C ILE A 84 10.06 19.92 1.30
N ILE A 85 8.97 20.63 1.05
CA ILE A 85 8.63 21.19 -0.28
C ILE A 85 9.75 22.09 -0.86
N HIS A 86 10.51 22.76 -0.01
CA HIS A 86 11.58 23.70 -0.41
C HIS A 86 12.97 23.05 -0.53
N HIS A 87 13.09 21.75 -0.29
CA HIS A 87 14.39 21.06 -0.22
C HIS A 87 14.74 20.25 -1.47
N ASN A 88 13.95 20.35 -2.55
CA ASN A 88 14.15 19.57 -3.78
C ASN A 88 14.25 18.05 -3.53
N VAL A 89 13.54 17.56 -2.51
CA VAL A 89 13.37 16.15 -2.22
C VAL A 89 11.97 15.71 -2.64
N HIS A 90 11.89 14.64 -3.44
CA HIS A 90 10.62 14.15 -3.97
C HIS A 90 10.14 12.92 -3.21
N VAL A 91 8.82 12.81 -3.00
CA VAL A 91 8.17 11.63 -2.43
C VAL A 91 7.21 11.05 -3.45
N THR A 92 7.38 9.77 -3.76
CA THR A 92 6.51 9.00 -4.65
C THR A 92 5.89 7.84 -3.89
N LEU A 93 4.57 7.83 -3.78
CA LEU A 93 3.82 6.69 -3.23
C LEU A 93 3.40 5.77 -4.38
N ILE A 94 3.77 4.53 -4.27
CA ILE A 94 3.37 3.48 -5.21
C ILE A 94 2.27 2.66 -4.55
N ALA A 95 1.08 2.62 -5.15
CA ALA A 95 -0.07 1.86 -4.67
C ALA A 95 -0.36 0.67 -5.61
N PRO A 96 0.30 -0.48 -5.44
CA PRO A 96 0.01 -1.66 -6.23
C PRO A 96 -1.39 -2.19 -5.94
N GLY A 97 -2.10 -2.57 -6.99
CA GLY A 97 -3.24 -3.46 -6.92
C GLY A 97 -2.79 -4.91 -6.89
N ARG A 98 -3.42 -5.75 -7.72
CA ARG A 98 -3.05 -7.17 -7.81
C ARG A 98 -1.80 -7.34 -8.66
N VAL A 99 -0.76 -7.93 -8.07
CA VAL A 99 0.48 -8.33 -8.77
C VAL A 99 0.75 -9.79 -8.44
N ALA A 100 1.13 -10.56 -9.45
CA ALA A 100 1.47 -11.98 -9.31
C ALA A 100 2.79 -12.14 -8.56
N THR A 101 2.70 -12.29 -7.24
CA THR A 101 3.80 -12.47 -6.29
C THR A 101 3.34 -13.35 -5.14
N ASP A 102 4.27 -13.78 -4.29
CA ASP A 102 3.98 -14.61 -3.11
C ASP A 102 3.43 -13.82 -1.91
N VAL A 103 3.13 -12.52 -2.06
CA VAL A 103 2.63 -11.68 -0.95
C VAL A 103 1.36 -12.22 -0.31
N GLY A 104 0.46 -12.82 -1.10
CA GLY A 104 -0.75 -13.45 -0.59
C GLY A 104 -0.47 -14.72 0.18
N LYS A 105 0.44 -15.57 -0.32
CA LYS A 105 0.88 -16.81 0.33
C LYS A 105 1.57 -16.54 1.67
N ASN A 106 2.36 -15.47 1.73
CA ASN A 106 3.11 -15.06 2.92
C ASN A 106 2.29 -14.16 3.86
N ALA A 107 1.02 -13.88 3.55
CA ALA A 107 0.15 -13.10 4.43
C ALA A 107 -0.07 -13.82 5.77
N LEU A 108 -0.28 -13.05 6.84
CA LEU A 108 -0.63 -13.60 8.15
C LEU A 108 -2.12 -13.92 8.22
N THR A 109 -2.47 -15.05 8.83
CA THR A 109 -3.84 -15.37 9.22
C THR A 109 -4.27 -14.56 10.45
N ALA A 110 -5.49 -14.76 10.91
CA ALA A 110 -6.01 -14.17 12.15
C ALA A 110 -5.15 -14.52 13.39
N SER A 111 -4.56 -15.72 13.44
CA SER A 111 -3.68 -16.19 14.53
C SER A 111 -2.20 -15.84 14.33
N GLY A 112 -1.85 -15.16 13.25
CA GLY A 112 -0.47 -14.77 12.96
C GLY A 112 0.38 -15.84 12.28
N GLU A 113 -0.20 -16.96 11.90
CA GLU A 113 0.45 -17.99 11.10
C GLU A 113 0.46 -17.62 9.62
N PRO A 114 1.42 -18.08 8.82
CA PRO A 114 1.41 -17.89 7.39
C PRO A 114 0.16 -18.49 6.73
N TYR A 115 -0.47 -17.75 5.82
CA TYR A 115 -1.66 -18.21 5.08
C TYR A 115 -1.37 -19.45 4.24
N GLY A 116 -0.18 -19.55 3.66
CA GLY A 116 0.36 -20.75 2.99
C GLY A 116 -0.33 -21.17 1.70
N ARG A 117 -1.36 -20.46 1.25
CA ARG A 117 -2.13 -20.80 0.05
C ARG A 117 -1.95 -19.74 -1.03
N ASP A 118 -2.01 -20.17 -2.29
CA ASP A 118 -1.99 -19.25 -3.42
C ASP A 118 -3.25 -18.40 -3.46
N ASP A 119 -3.06 -17.08 -3.50
CA ASP A 119 -4.16 -16.15 -3.75
C ASP A 119 -4.43 -16.07 -5.25
N ARG A 120 -5.49 -16.76 -5.69
CA ARG A 120 -5.94 -16.76 -7.09
C ARG A 120 -6.23 -15.35 -7.62
N GLY A 121 -6.56 -14.41 -6.75
CA GLY A 121 -6.76 -13.00 -7.10
C GLY A 121 -5.47 -12.34 -7.55
N HIS A 122 -4.35 -12.58 -6.87
CA HIS A 122 -3.05 -12.04 -7.23
C HIS A 122 -2.50 -12.62 -8.53
N GLN A 123 -2.72 -13.91 -8.78
CA GLN A 123 -2.27 -14.56 -10.03
C GLN A 123 -2.90 -13.95 -11.30
N LYS A 124 -4.10 -13.35 -11.20
CA LYS A 124 -4.77 -12.65 -12.30
C LYS A 124 -4.31 -11.19 -12.46
N GLY A 125 -3.45 -10.71 -11.58
CA GLY A 125 -2.91 -9.35 -11.57
C GLY A 125 -1.92 -9.06 -12.68
N LEU A 126 -1.17 -7.96 -12.52
CA LEU A 126 0.02 -7.68 -13.33
C LEU A 126 1.10 -8.69 -13.05
N THR A 127 1.93 -9.01 -14.04
CA THR A 127 3.19 -9.71 -13.78
C THR A 127 4.13 -8.79 -13.00
N SER A 128 5.08 -9.36 -12.25
CA SER A 128 6.09 -8.60 -11.52
C SER A 128 6.91 -7.67 -12.44
N ILE A 129 7.18 -8.12 -13.68
CA ILE A 129 7.91 -7.34 -14.69
C ILE A 129 7.09 -6.14 -15.16
N GLU A 130 5.80 -6.34 -15.46
CA GLU A 130 4.90 -5.25 -15.86
C GLU A 130 4.73 -4.22 -14.74
N ALA A 131 4.54 -4.68 -13.50
CA ALA A 131 4.46 -3.82 -12.33
C ALA A 131 5.74 -3.00 -12.16
N ALA A 132 6.92 -3.65 -12.22
CA ALA A 132 8.22 -2.97 -12.11
C ALA A 132 8.41 -1.90 -13.18
N LYS A 133 8.06 -2.18 -14.46
CA LYS A 133 8.13 -1.17 -15.53
C LYS A 133 7.25 0.05 -15.25
N ARG A 134 6.03 -0.14 -14.76
CA ARG A 134 5.11 0.95 -14.40
C ARG A 134 5.62 1.75 -13.21
N ILE A 135 6.15 1.08 -12.20
CA ILE A 135 6.78 1.70 -11.03
C ILE A 135 7.96 2.57 -11.45
N LEU A 136 8.88 2.04 -12.27
CA LEU A 136 10.03 2.79 -12.77
C LEU A 136 9.61 4.04 -13.55
N ASN A 137 8.56 3.95 -14.35
CA ASN A 137 8.02 5.11 -15.07
C ASN A 137 7.45 6.16 -14.10
N ALA A 138 6.74 5.74 -13.04
CA ALA A 138 6.23 6.66 -12.03
C ALA A 138 7.38 7.37 -11.28
N ILE A 139 8.44 6.63 -10.93
CA ILE A 139 9.66 7.16 -10.29
C ILE A 139 10.35 8.18 -11.19
N LYS A 140 10.63 7.82 -12.44
CA LYS A 140 11.27 8.72 -13.43
C LYS A 140 10.48 10.01 -13.65
N SER A 141 9.15 9.91 -13.66
CA SER A 141 8.24 11.05 -13.85
C SER A 141 7.98 11.82 -12.54
N LYS A 142 8.62 11.43 -11.42
CA LYS A 142 8.44 12.04 -10.09
C LYS A 142 6.96 12.18 -9.70
N LYS A 143 6.15 11.16 -10.03
CA LYS A 143 4.73 11.17 -9.65
C LYS A 143 4.60 11.21 -8.14
N ARG A 144 3.68 12.02 -7.63
CA ARG A 144 3.37 12.06 -6.19
C ARG A 144 2.77 10.76 -5.70
N GLU A 145 1.87 10.20 -6.51
CA GLU A 145 1.21 8.93 -6.28
C GLU A 145 0.98 8.20 -7.61
N ALA A 146 1.06 6.87 -7.58
CA ALA A 146 0.78 6.05 -8.75
C ALA A 146 0.10 4.73 -8.36
N VAL A 147 -1.12 4.55 -8.83
CA VAL A 147 -1.83 3.26 -8.74
C VAL A 147 -1.28 2.34 -9.83
N ILE A 148 -0.74 1.19 -9.41
CA ILE A 148 -0.12 0.19 -10.29
C ILE A 148 -1.04 -1.02 -10.40
N ALA A 149 -2.01 -0.95 -11.30
CA ALA A 149 -3.00 -2.00 -11.53
C ALA A 149 -3.37 -2.09 -13.01
N LYS A 150 -4.03 -3.18 -13.41
CA LYS A 150 -4.68 -3.23 -14.72
C LYS A 150 -5.83 -2.20 -14.74
N TRP A 151 -6.04 -1.53 -15.87
CA TRP A 151 -7.09 -0.51 -16.00
C TRP A 151 -8.52 -1.05 -15.73
N ASN A 152 -8.73 -2.35 -15.96
CA ASN A 152 -9.99 -3.06 -15.71
C ASN A 152 -9.99 -3.82 -14.36
N ASP A 153 -9.00 -3.60 -13.50
CA ASP A 153 -8.99 -4.19 -12.17
C ASP A 153 -10.02 -3.47 -11.28
N ILE A 154 -10.86 -4.27 -10.62
CA ILE A 154 -11.85 -3.74 -9.67
C ILE A 154 -11.20 -2.88 -8.57
N ALA A 155 -9.98 -3.21 -8.18
CA ALA A 155 -9.23 -2.43 -7.20
C ALA A 155 -8.91 -1.02 -7.71
N TRP A 156 -8.53 -0.89 -9.00
CA TRP A 156 -8.31 0.40 -9.65
C TRP A 156 -9.62 1.21 -9.68
N LEU A 157 -10.71 0.60 -10.12
CA LEU A 157 -12.01 1.26 -10.18
C LEU A 157 -12.51 1.69 -8.79
N ALA A 158 -12.31 0.86 -7.78
CA ALA A 158 -12.72 1.14 -6.40
C ALA A 158 -12.05 2.41 -5.83
N VAL A 159 -10.77 2.65 -6.14
CA VAL A 159 -10.06 3.87 -5.72
C VAL A 159 -10.74 5.11 -6.27
N TYR A 160 -11.01 5.14 -7.58
CA TYR A 160 -11.63 6.30 -8.22
C TYR A 160 -13.09 6.49 -7.79
N ILE A 161 -13.87 5.41 -7.66
CA ILE A 161 -15.24 5.52 -7.15
C ILE A 161 -15.24 6.07 -5.73
N ARG A 162 -14.34 5.62 -4.86
CA ARG A 162 -14.26 6.14 -3.49
C ARG A 162 -13.87 7.61 -3.44
N GLU A 163 -12.95 8.03 -4.31
CA GLU A 163 -12.51 9.43 -4.40
C GLU A 163 -13.64 10.36 -4.82
N PHE A 164 -14.38 10.01 -5.89
CA PHE A 164 -15.40 10.89 -6.46
C PHE A 164 -16.80 10.70 -5.86
N SER A 165 -17.12 9.52 -5.34
CA SER A 165 -18.42 9.21 -4.77
C SER A 165 -18.34 8.15 -3.65
N PRO A 166 -17.98 8.55 -2.43
CA PRO A 166 -17.88 7.64 -1.29
C PRO A 166 -19.18 6.85 -1.05
N SER A 167 -20.34 7.49 -1.21
CA SER A 167 -21.64 6.83 -1.04
C SER A 167 -21.88 5.70 -2.03
N LEU A 168 -21.50 5.92 -3.31
CA LEU A 168 -21.59 4.88 -4.34
C LEU A 168 -20.59 3.74 -4.05
N TYR A 169 -19.39 4.07 -3.61
CA TYR A 169 -18.39 3.07 -3.21
C TYR A 169 -18.95 2.14 -2.13
N PHE A 170 -19.48 2.69 -1.01
CA PHE A 170 -20.02 1.88 0.07
C PHE A 170 -21.27 1.09 -0.34
N PHE A 171 -22.10 1.64 -1.21
CA PHE A 171 -23.26 0.92 -1.78
C PHE A 171 -22.81 -0.30 -2.60
N LEU A 172 -21.81 -0.15 -3.45
CA LEU A 172 -21.26 -1.25 -4.26
C LEU A 172 -20.48 -2.25 -3.41
N ALA A 173 -19.68 -1.79 -2.44
CA ALA A 173 -18.92 -2.65 -1.55
C ALA A 173 -19.82 -3.63 -0.77
N ARG A 174 -21.00 -3.19 -0.33
CA ARG A 174 -21.99 -4.08 0.32
C ARG A 174 -22.46 -5.21 -0.58
N ARG A 175 -22.60 -4.97 -1.90
CA ARG A 175 -23.08 -5.97 -2.87
C ARG A 175 -21.99 -6.94 -3.34
N ILE A 176 -20.75 -6.52 -3.34
CA ILE A 176 -19.62 -7.37 -3.73
C ILE A 176 -19.23 -8.33 -2.59
N VAL A 177 -19.62 -7.98 -1.37
CA VAL A 177 -19.28 -8.69 -0.14
C VAL A 177 -20.39 -9.62 0.34
N ALA A 178 -21.61 -9.48 -0.17
CA ALA A 178 -22.73 -10.40 0.05
C ALA A 178 -22.64 -11.56 -0.94
#